data_25a013e568d7fccdf6d21fa85390636e
#
_entry.id   25a013e568d7fccdf6d21fa85390636e
#
_cell.length_a   1.000
_cell.length_b   1.000
_cell.length_c   1.000
_cell.angle_alpha   90.00
_cell.angle_beta   90.00
_cell.angle_gamma   90.00
#
_symmetry.space_group_name_H-M   'P 1'
#
loop_
_entity.id
_entity.type
_entity.pdbx_description
1 polymer ?
#
loop_
_entity_poly.entity_id
_entity_poly.type
_entity_poly.pdbx_seq_one_letter_code
_entity_poly.pdbx_strand_id
1 'polypeptide(L)'
;DAPSSKQWFPIEGITHEQAKNSVMAIRDLLVSSKTKNEFLYKLELNFDVYRSVGYDNDGTVLFTGYYSPDFYASTTPSKRYNAPLYTRPSDLATDPASGQPLGRILSDGSISTWPTRREIRLSNLFNGNELVWVEDDLDAYTIHVNGSARLRLDNGELMYIGYAGKTDRPYTGLGSSIIEAGLLSQNKLSLRNIRRLYDHDPDQINTLIDRNESFVFFQEYDGSKWPAGSLGVKVTAQRTI
;
A
#
# COMPACT_ATOMS: atom_id res chain seq x y z
N ASP A 1 12.72 -15.28 -3.64
CA ASP A 1 12.81 -15.84 -2.27
C ASP A 1 12.41 -14.75 -1.27
N ALA A 2 11.26 -14.91 -0.63
CA ALA A 2 10.81 -13.98 0.40
C ALA A 2 11.70 -14.11 1.66
N PRO A 3 12.13 -12.99 2.27
CA PRO A 3 12.85 -13.06 3.54
C PRO A 3 12.02 -13.77 4.62
N SER A 4 12.64 -14.60 5.44
CA SER A 4 11.95 -15.37 6.50
C SER A 4 11.16 -14.51 7.48
N SER A 5 11.59 -13.27 7.73
CA SER A 5 10.90 -12.30 8.60
C SER A 5 9.54 -11.80 8.07
N LYS A 6 9.20 -12.05 6.80
CA LYS A 6 7.93 -11.64 6.18
C LYS A 6 6.97 -12.80 5.94
N GLN A 7 7.23 -13.95 6.54
CA GLN A 7 6.46 -15.15 6.26
C GLN A 7 5.38 -15.39 7.28
N TRP A 8 4.19 -15.58 6.78
CA TRP A 8 2.99 -15.87 7.54
C TRP A 8 2.41 -17.17 7.02
N PHE A 9 2.49 -18.22 7.81
CA PHE A 9 1.84 -19.49 7.49
C PHE A 9 0.62 -19.63 8.40
N PRO A 10 -0.59 -19.70 7.85
CA PRO A 10 -1.81 -19.81 8.62
C PRO A 10 -2.01 -21.21 9.20
N ILE A 11 -1.11 -22.16 8.88
CA ILE A 11 -1.20 -23.55 9.35
C ILE A 11 -0.05 -23.78 10.31
N GLU A 12 -0.39 -24.11 11.56
CA GLU A 12 0.59 -24.45 12.59
C GLU A 12 1.41 -25.67 12.18
N GLY A 13 2.72 -25.62 12.41
CA GLY A 13 3.66 -26.69 12.07
C GLY A 13 4.20 -26.67 10.63
N ILE A 14 3.74 -25.78 9.76
CA ILE A 14 4.34 -25.60 8.42
C ILE A 14 5.46 -24.59 8.50
N THR A 15 6.67 -25.04 8.20
CA THR A 15 7.86 -24.18 8.14
C THR A 15 7.93 -23.43 6.81
N HIS A 16 8.72 -22.35 6.77
CA HIS A 16 9.03 -21.63 5.53
C HIS A 16 9.60 -22.55 4.45
N GLU A 17 10.52 -23.42 4.83
CA GLU A 17 11.18 -24.32 3.87
C GLU A 17 10.19 -25.32 3.28
N GLN A 18 9.26 -25.85 4.08
CA GLN A 18 8.19 -26.71 3.58
C GLN A 18 7.27 -25.97 2.60
N ALA A 19 6.87 -24.74 2.91
CA ALA A 19 6.05 -23.95 2.01
C ALA A 19 6.81 -23.59 0.70
N LYS A 20 8.09 -23.24 0.78
CA LYS A 20 8.95 -23.02 -0.38
C LYS A 20 9.06 -24.26 -1.26
N ASN A 21 9.32 -25.42 -0.65
CA ASN A 21 9.42 -26.70 -1.36
C ASN A 21 8.11 -27.08 -2.02
N SER A 22 6.96 -26.82 -1.39
CA SER A 22 5.64 -27.03 -1.97
C SER A 22 5.41 -26.16 -3.21
N VAL A 23 5.77 -24.87 -3.16
CA VAL A 23 5.68 -23.97 -4.33
C VAL A 23 6.59 -24.45 -5.46
N MET A 24 7.82 -24.88 -5.17
CA MET A 24 8.73 -25.43 -6.18
C MET A 24 8.19 -26.72 -6.79
N ALA A 25 7.65 -27.62 -6.00
CA ALA A 25 7.03 -28.86 -6.47
C ALA A 25 5.82 -28.60 -7.38
N ILE A 26 4.93 -27.67 -7.01
CA ILE A 26 3.80 -27.27 -7.89
C ILE A 26 4.31 -26.72 -9.23
N ARG A 27 5.34 -25.86 -9.21
CA ARG A 27 5.96 -25.34 -10.43
C ARG A 27 6.48 -26.47 -11.31
N ASP A 28 7.17 -27.44 -10.74
CA ASP A 28 7.76 -28.56 -11.49
C ASP A 28 6.67 -29.48 -12.05
N LEU A 29 5.59 -29.71 -11.30
CA LEU A 29 4.41 -30.41 -11.82
C LEU A 29 3.76 -29.66 -12.99
N LEU A 30 3.62 -28.34 -12.86
CA LEU A 30 3.02 -27.52 -13.91
C LEU A 30 3.85 -27.55 -15.21
N VAL A 31 5.18 -27.51 -15.09
CA VAL A 31 6.11 -27.57 -16.25
C VAL A 31 6.16 -28.96 -16.88
N SER A 32 6.11 -30.03 -16.08
CA SER A 32 6.25 -31.41 -16.54
C SER A 32 4.93 -32.04 -17.02
N SER A 33 3.79 -31.44 -16.73
CA SER A 33 2.49 -31.98 -17.12
C SER A 33 2.10 -31.54 -18.55
N LYS A 34 1.72 -32.49 -19.39
CA LYS A 34 1.33 -32.23 -20.78
C LYS A 34 -0.13 -31.78 -20.94
N THR A 35 -0.98 -32.13 -19.98
CA THR A 35 -2.40 -31.80 -19.98
C THR A 35 -2.87 -31.33 -18.61
N LYS A 36 -3.99 -30.58 -18.60
CA LYS A 36 -4.63 -30.16 -17.34
C LYS A 36 -4.98 -31.34 -16.45
N ASN A 37 -5.51 -32.42 -17.03
CA ASN A 37 -5.93 -33.60 -16.26
C ASN A 37 -4.73 -34.31 -15.63
N GLU A 38 -3.62 -34.42 -16.34
CA GLU A 38 -2.37 -34.97 -15.81
C GLU A 38 -1.86 -34.10 -14.64
N PHE A 39 -1.89 -32.78 -14.80
CA PHE A 39 -1.49 -31.86 -13.72
C PHE A 39 -2.36 -32.03 -12.48
N LEU A 40 -3.69 -32.03 -12.63
CA LEU A 40 -4.62 -32.20 -11.51
C LEU A 40 -4.44 -33.53 -10.82
N TYR A 41 -4.30 -34.62 -11.56
CA TYR A 41 -4.04 -35.95 -11.01
C TYR A 41 -2.73 -35.99 -10.18
N LYS A 42 -1.63 -35.43 -10.71
CA LYS A 42 -0.37 -35.33 -9.99
C LYS A 42 -0.46 -34.43 -8.77
N LEU A 43 -1.25 -33.35 -8.83
CA LEU A 43 -1.47 -32.46 -7.71
C LEU A 43 -2.16 -33.20 -6.56
N GLU A 44 -3.22 -33.93 -6.82
CA GLU A 44 -3.96 -34.73 -5.83
C GLU A 44 -3.10 -35.81 -5.17
N LEU A 45 -2.16 -36.41 -5.93
CA LEU A 45 -1.25 -37.44 -5.38
C LEU A 45 -0.12 -36.90 -4.50
N ASN A 46 0.28 -35.66 -4.68
CA ASN A 46 1.50 -35.13 -4.07
C ASN A 46 1.25 -34.03 -3.04
N PHE A 47 0.00 -33.54 -2.90
CA PHE A 47 -0.33 -32.43 -2.03
C PHE A 47 -1.56 -32.70 -1.17
N ASP A 48 -1.47 -32.27 0.07
CA ASP A 48 -2.65 -32.13 0.93
C ASP A 48 -3.36 -30.81 0.62
N VAL A 49 -4.68 -30.85 0.51
CA VAL A 49 -5.51 -29.69 0.21
C VAL A 49 -6.13 -29.16 1.50
N TYR A 50 -5.84 -27.90 1.82
CA TYR A 50 -6.43 -27.22 2.96
C TYR A 50 -7.51 -26.24 2.47
N ARG A 51 -8.68 -26.30 3.10
CA ARG A 51 -9.76 -25.35 2.84
C ARG A 51 -9.64 -24.17 3.80
N SER A 52 -9.65 -22.94 3.24
CA SER A 52 -9.73 -21.74 4.08
C SER A 52 -11.05 -21.73 4.86
N VAL A 53 -10.98 -21.43 6.15
CA VAL A 53 -12.16 -21.18 6.97
C VAL A 53 -12.76 -19.78 6.73
N GLY A 54 -12.08 -18.96 5.94
CA GLY A 54 -12.49 -17.59 5.65
C GLY A 54 -12.22 -16.61 6.81
N TYR A 55 -12.54 -15.34 6.59
CA TYR A 55 -12.38 -14.29 7.62
C TYR A 55 -13.50 -14.32 8.68
N ASP A 56 -14.60 -14.97 8.37
CA ASP A 56 -15.80 -15.11 9.20
C ASP A 56 -15.95 -16.51 9.83
N ASN A 57 -14.99 -17.41 9.60
CA ASN A 57 -15.01 -18.83 9.96
C ASN A 57 -16.11 -19.67 9.26
N ASP A 58 -16.83 -19.10 8.29
CA ASP A 58 -17.87 -19.76 7.48
C ASP A 58 -17.40 -20.09 6.06
N GLY A 59 -16.12 -19.86 5.76
CA GLY A 59 -15.50 -20.13 4.47
C GLY A 59 -15.57 -18.98 3.49
N THR A 60 -15.96 -17.77 3.91
CA THR A 60 -15.94 -16.59 3.05
C THR A 60 -14.51 -16.09 2.85
N VAL A 61 -13.99 -16.22 1.64
CA VAL A 61 -12.66 -15.74 1.27
C VAL A 61 -12.78 -14.45 0.47
N LEU A 62 -12.14 -13.39 0.98
CA LEU A 62 -12.08 -12.11 0.28
C LEU A 62 -10.94 -12.14 -0.75
N PHE A 63 -11.29 -12.01 -2.02
CA PHE A 63 -10.32 -11.80 -3.09
C PHE A 63 -10.15 -10.32 -3.36
N THR A 64 -8.92 -9.84 -3.38
CA THR A 64 -8.57 -8.46 -3.70
C THR A 64 -7.65 -8.41 -4.90
N GLY A 65 -7.71 -7.32 -5.67
CA GLY A 65 -6.81 -7.09 -6.78
C GLY A 65 -5.78 -6.01 -6.44
N TYR A 66 -4.62 -6.08 -7.07
CA TYR A 66 -3.65 -4.99 -6.99
C TYR A 66 -4.18 -3.78 -7.76
N TYR A 67 -4.39 -2.68 -7.05
CA TYR A 67 -4.82 -1.41 -7.63
C TYR A 67 -3.60 -0.52 -7.88
N SER A 68 -3.40 -0.12 -9.12
CA SER A 68 -2.26 0.71 -9.53
C SER A 68 -2.73 1.85 -10.44
N PRO A 69 -3.35 2.87 -9.87
CA PRO A 69 -3.80 4.03 -10.66
C PRO A 69 -2.62 4.90 -11.10
N ASP A 70 -2.85 5.64 -12.20
CA ASP A 70 -2.02 6.75 -12.60
C ASP A 70 -2.55 8.04 -11.96
N PHE A 71 -1.65 8.93 -11.55
CA PHE A 71 -1.97 10.25 -11.07
C PHE A 71 -1.26 11.31 -11.91
N TYR A 72 -1.86 12.47 -12.05
CA TYR A 72 -1.19 13.63 -12.62
C TYR A 72 -0.40 14.36 -11.53
N ALA A 73 0.79 14.84 -11.88
CA ALA A 73 1.70 15.47 -10.91
C ALA A 73 2.60 16.50 -11.55
N SER A 74 3.27 17.30 -10.72
CA SER A 74 4.32 18.24 -11.12
C SER A 74 5.45 18.24 -10.09
N THR A 75 6.68 18.48 -10.52
CA THR A 75 7.83 18.70 -9.63
C THR A 75 7.84 20.10 -9.03
N THR A 76 6.92 20.97 -9.44
CA THR A 76 6.75 22.34 -8.91
C THR A 76 5.29 22.60 -8.54
N PRO A 77 5.03 23.31 -7.43
CA PRO A 77 3.67 23.62 -7.01
C PRO A 77 2.98 24.58 -7.97
N SER A 78 1.68 24.40 -8.13
CA SER A 78 0.82 25.29 -8.94
C SER A 78 -0.61 25.28 -8.41
N LYS A 79 -1.52 26.05 -9.03
CA LYS A 79 -2.94 25.99 -8.68
C LYS A 79 -3.54 24.60 -8.90
N ARG A 80 -3.04 23.86 -9.89
CA ARG A 80 -3.48 22.51 -10.22
C ARG A 80 -2.81 21.45 -9.36
N TYR A 81 -1.52 21.61 -9.11
CA TYR A 81 -0.71 20.66 -8.37
C TYR A 81 -0.31 21.30 -7.03
N ASN A 82 -1.12 21.04 -6.00
CA ASN A 82 -1.01 21.74 -4.71
C ASN A 82 -0.91 20.82 -3.50
N ALA A 83 -1.08 19.51 -3.68
CA ALA A 83 -0.98 18.53 -2.61
C ALA A 83 0.38 17.82 -2.67
N PRO A 84 1.32 18.12 -1.74
CA PRO A 84 2.66 17.57 -1.76
C PRO A 84 2.73 16.13 -1.24
N LEU A 85 3.61 15.35 -1.88
CA LEU A 85 4.16 14.10 -1.35
C LEU A 85 5.61 14.35 -0.95
N TYR A 86 6.03 13.78 0.19
CA TYR A 86 7.32 14.10 0.78
C TYR A 86 8.28 12.93 0.74
N THR A 87 9.56 13.25 0.63
CA THR A 87 10.66 12.29 0.83
C THR A 87 10.74 11.86 2.29
N ARG A 88 11.38 10.72 2.53
CA ARG A 88 11.64 10.25 3.89
C ARG A 88 12.54 11.23 4.64
N PRO A 89 12.10 11.78 5.76
CA PRO A 89 12.94 12.65 6.59
C PRO A 89 14.03 11.84 7.32
N SER A 90 15.18 12.46 7.54
CA SER A 90 16.35 11.83 8.17
C SER A 90 16.13 11.46 9.64
N ASP A 91 15.20 12.15 10.30
CA ASP A 91 14.82 11.94 11.70
C ASP A 91 13.69 10.91 11.89
N LEU A 92 13.28 10.19 10.82
CA LEU A 92 12.36 9.07 10.92
C LEU A 92 13.08 7.81 11.42
N ALA A 93 12.85 7.45 12.68
CA ALA A 93 13.34 6.20 13.26
C ALA A 93 12.50 5.00 12.82
N THR A 94 13.17 3.95 12.38
CA THR A 94 12.54 2.65 12.07
C THR A 94 13.38 1.52 12.64
N ASP A 95 12.73 0.47 13.08
CA ASP A 95 13.39 -0.77 13.48
C ASP A 95 14.09 -1.41 12.27
N PRO A 96 15.41 -1.59 12.30
CA PRO A 96 16.15 -2.13 11.16
C PRO A 96 15.80 -3.58 10.82
N ALA A 97 15.30 -4.36 11.77
CA ALA A 97 14.94 -5.76 11.55
C ALA A 97 13.54 -5.93 10.95
N SER A 98 12.56 -5.18 11.45
CA SER A 98 11.15 -5.30 11.04
C SER A 98 10.71 -4.21 10.05
N GLY A 99 11.43 -3.08 9.97
CA GLY A 99 11.02 -1.89 9.23
C GLY A 99 9.85 -1.13 9.86
N GLN A 100 9.45 -1.50 11.09
CA GLN A 100 8.37 -0.81 11.80
C GLN A 100 8.78 0.60 12.23
N PRO A 101 7.88 1.59 12.16
CA PRO A 101 8.17 2.93 12.63
C PRO A 101 8.31 2.93 14.15
N LEU A 102 9.37 3.59 14.65
CA LEU A 102 9.64 3.75 16.07
C LEU A 102 9.29 5.17 16.57
N GLY A 103 9.26 6.15 15.68
CA GLY A 103 8.99 7.54 16.01
C GLY A 103 9.94 8.52 15.33
N ARG A 104 10.06 9.71 15.89
CA ARG A 104 10.91 10.80 15.43
C ARG A 104 12.12 10.97 16.31
N ILE A 105 13.32 11.00 15.75
CA ILE A 105 14.57 11.28 16.46
C ILE A 105 14.64 12.78 16.73
N LEU A 106 14.77 13.16 18.01
CA LEU A 106 14.95 14.54 18.42
C LEU A 106 16.43 14.93 18.44
N SER A 107 16.72 16.24 18.59
CA SER A 107 18.09 16.78 18.59
C SER A 107 18.97 16.25 19.71
N ASP A 108 18.38 15.78 20.81
CA ASP A 108 19.07 15.14 21.95
C ASP A 108 19.25 13.63 21.77
N GLY A 109 18.82 13.06 20.62
CA GLY A 109 18.85 11.64 20.29
C GLY A 109 17.70 10.81 20.87
N SER A 110 16.80 11.39 21.64
CA SER A 110 15.61 10.71 22.13
C SER A 110 14.60 10.47 20.99
N ILE A 111 13.68 9.53 21.21
CA ILE A 111 12.61 9.23 20.23
C ILE A 111 11.30 9.76 20.80
N SER A 112 10.58 10.51 19.97
CA SER A 112 9.24 11.03 20.25
C SER A 112 8.26 10.56 19.19
N THR A 113 6.97 10.56 19.50
CA THR A 113 5.91 10.30 18.52
C THR A 113 5.84 11.43 17.48
N TRP A 114 5.60 11.09 16.23
CA TRP A 114 5.39 12.04 15.15
C TRP A 114 4.13 12.88 15.37
N PRO A 115 4.07 14.11 14.85
CA PRO A 115 2.80 14.83 14.69
C PRO A 115 1.78 14.03 13.88
N THR A 116 0.50 14.29 14.09
CA THR A 116 -0.59 13.70 13.32
C THR A 116 -0.57 14.19 11.86
N ARG A 117 -1.25 13.47 10.95
CA ARG A 117 -1.45 13.92 9.56
C ARG A 117 -1.93 15.36 9.47
N ARG A 118 -2.93 15.71 10.29
CA ARG A 118 -3.48 17.07 10.30
C ARG A 118 -2.44 18.10 10.68
N GLU A 119 -1.68 17.85 11.76
CA GLU A 119 -0.60 18.76 12.20
C GLU A 119 0.48 18.89 11.15
N ILE A 120 0.88 17.79 10.49
CA ILE A 120 1.85 17.81 9.38
C ILE A 120 1.32 18.66 8.23
N ARG A 121 0.09 18.42 7.79
CA ARG A 121 -0.53 19.13 6.66
C ARG A 121 -0.68 20.64 6.91
N LEU A 122 -0.97 21.02 8.16
CA LEU A 122 -1.15 22.43 8.54
C LEU A 122 0.16 23.14 8.95
N SER A 123 1.27 22.41 9.00
CA SER A 123 2.57 22.93 9.38
C SER A 123 3.51 23.12 8.18
N ASN A 124 4.63 23.78 8.44
CA ASN A 124 5.74 23.87 7.48
C ASN A 124 6.84 22.84 7.78
N LEU A 125 6.49 21.74 8.45
CA LEU A 125 7.46 20.78 8.96
C LEU A 125 8.36 20.17 7.89
N PHE A 126 7.81 19.96 6.71
CA PHE A 126 8.50 19.30 5.58
C PHE A 126 8.78 20.25 4.41
N ASN A 127 8.75 21.56 4.61
CA ASN A 127 9.15 22.52 3.58
C ASN A 127 10.58 22.23 3.10
N GLY A 128 10.73 22.06 1.78
CA GLY A 128 12.00 21.71 1.15
C GLY A 128 12.27 20.20 1.06
N ASN A 129 11.36 19.36 1.57
CA ASN A 129 11.41 17.90 1.44
C ASN A 129 10.32 17.35 0.49
N GLU A 130 9.65 18.22 -0.25
CA GLU A 130 8.63 17.82 -1.22
C GLU A 130 9.29 17.06 -2.37
N LEU A 131 8.79 15.86 -2.64
CA LEU A 131 9.21 15.03 -3.77
C LEU A 131 8.49 15.47 -5.05
N VAL A 132 7.17 15.68 -4.94
CA VAL A 132 6.28 15.97 -6.06
C VAL A 132 4.95 16.47 -5.52
N TRP A 133 4.20 17.22 -6.33
CA TRP A 133 2.84 17.69 -6.02
C TRP A 133 1.83 17.01 -6.93
N VAL A 134 0.74 16.48 -6.35
CA VAL A 134 -0.42 15.94 -7.08
C VAL A 134 -1.59 16.93 -7.06
N GLU A 135 -2.69 16.61 -7.75
CA GLU A 135 -3.76 17.57 -7.99
C GLU A 135 -4.48 17.99 -6.71
N ASP A 136 -4.73 17.07 -5.77
CA ASP A 136 -5.45 17.37 -4.54
C ASP A 136 -5.11 16.43 -3.37
N ASP A 137 -5.63 16.75 -2.19
CA ASP A 137 -5.40 15.99 -0.95
C ASP A 137 -5.99 14.58 -1.00
N LEU A 138 -7.06 14.31 -1.77
CA LEU A 138 -7.61 12.97 -1.92
C LEU A 138 -6.69 12.08 -2.76
N ASP A 139 -6.07 12.62 -3.82
CA ASP A 139 -5.06 11.91 -4.61
C ASP A 139 -3.82 11.61 -3.75
N ALA A 140 -3.32 12.62 -3.02
CA ALA A 140 -2.21 12.43 -2.08
C ALA A 140 -2.54 11.35 -1.04
N TYR A 141 -3.72 11.40 -0.44
CA TYR A 141 -4.18 10.39 0.52
C TYR A 141 -4.27 9.00 -0.11
N THR A 142 -4.81 8.89 -1.32
CA THR A 142 -4.91 7.60 -2.04
C THR A 142 -3.54 7.00 -2.28
N ILE A 143 -2.56 7.82 -2.66
CA ILE A 143 -1.16 7.40 -2.83
C ILE A 143 -0.55 6.95 -1.49
N HIS A 144 -0.82 7.66 -0.38
CA HIS A 144 -0.37 7.25 0.95
C HIS A 144 -0.92 5.87 1.33
N VAL A 145 -2.20 5.59 1.03
CA VAL A 145 -2.82 4.28 1.31
C VAL A 145 -2.23 3.18 0.44
N ASN A 146 -1.99 3.46 -0.84
CA ASN A 146 -1.40 2.50 -1.78
C ASN A 146 0.09 2.23 -1.49
N GLY A 147 0.80 3.20 -0.95
CA GLY A 147 2.24 3.13 -0.70
C GLY A 147 3.11 3.22 -1.97
N SER A 148 2.51 3.38 -3.14
CA SER A 148 3.22 3.56 -4.41
C SER A 148 2.31 4.18 -5.46
N ALA A 149 2.90 4.86 -6.45
CA ALA A 149 2.17 5.44 -7.57
C ALA A 149 3.03 5.53 -8.84
N ARG A 150 2.36 5.50 -10.00
CA ARG A 150 2.90 5.99 -11.26
C ARG A 150 2.33 7.37 -11.51
N LEU A 151 3.21 8.34 -11.69
CA LEU A 151 2.86 9.75 -11.87
C LEU A 151 3.12 10.16 -13.30
N ARG A 152 2.16 10.85 -13.89
CA ARG A 152 2.30 11.52 -15.18
C ARG A 152 2.61 12.98 -14.91
N LEU A 153 3.87 13.36 -15.11
CA LEU A 153 4.30 14.72 -14.88
C LEU A 153 3.75 15.66 -15.95
N ASP A 154 3.60 16.92 -15.60
CA ASP A 154 3.12 17.99 -16.50
C ASP A 154 4.06 18.26 -17.69
N ASN A 155 5.34 17.85 -17.59
CA ASN A 155 6.31 17.86 -18.69
C ASN A 155 6.19 16.63 -19.63
N GLY A 156 5.26 15.69 -19.36
CA GLY A 156 5.02 14.48 -20.13
C GLY A 156 5.85 13.24 -19.71
N GLU A 157 6.75 13.39 -18.75
CA GLU A 157 7.55 12.29 -18.23
C GLU A 157 6.74 11.40 -17.26
N LEU A 158 7.21 10.17 -17.05
CA LEU A 158 6.68 9.26 -16.06
C LEU A 158 7.64 9.17 -14.87
N MET A 159 7.11 9.38 -13.67
CA MET A 159 7.80 9.20 -12.41
C MET A 159 7.17 8.03 -11.64
N TYR A 160 7.99 7.21 -11.04
CA TYR A 160 7.54 6.08 -10.22
C TYR A 160 7.98 6.30 -8.79
N ILE A 161 7.03 6.30 -7.87
CA ILE A 161 7.30 6.49 -6.46
C ILE A 161 6.87 5.28 -5.64
N GLY A 162 7.60 4.98 -4.60
CA GLY A 162 7.33 3.88 -3.68
C GLY A 162 7.56 4.27 -2.23
N TYR A 163 7.03 3.44 -1.35
CA TYR A 163 7.10 3.60 0.09
C TYR A 163 8.55 3.71 0.57
N ALA A 164 8.84 4.76 1.35
CA ALA A 164 10.13 5.00 1.97
C ALA A 164 10.07 5.03 3.52
N GLY A 165 8.88 4.96 4.08
CA GLY A 165 8.64 4.96 5.52
C GLY A 165 7.29 5.58 5.86
N LYS A 166 6.89 5.44 7.13
CA LYS A 166 5.68 6.08 7.67
C LYS A 166 5.90 6.49 9.13
N THR A 167 5.05 7.37 9.61
CA THR A 167 5.02 7.74 11.03
C THR A 167 4.51 6.59 11.91
N ASP A 168 4.79 6.65 13.21
CA ASP A 168 4.33 5.70 14.23
C ASP A 168 2.84 5.90 14.64
N ARG A 169 2.14 6.79 13.94
CA ARG A 169 0.73 7.09 14.20
C ARG A 169 -0.22 5.98 13.72
N PRO A 170 -1.37 5.83 14.40
CA PRO A 170 -2.37 4.83 14.04
C PRO A 170 -3.00 5.13 12.66
N TYR A 171 -3.43 4.07 12.01
CA TYR A 171 -4.15 4.15 10.74
C TYR A 171 -5.67 4.07 10.95
N THR A 172 -6.39 5.00 10.34
CA THR A 172 -7.85 4.97 10.25
C THR A 172 -8.28 5.09 8.78
N GLY A 173 -9.05 4.13 8.30
CA GLY A 173 -9.48 4.11 6.90
C GLY A 173 -10.52 5.20 6.59
N LEU A 174 -10.34 5.96 5.50
CA LEU A 174 -11.29 6.97 5.05
C LEU A 174 -12.68 6.39 4.79
N GLY A 175 -12.76 5.16 4.24
CA GLY A 175 -14.03 4.49 4.01
C GLY A 175 -14.86 4.30 5.27
N SER A 176 -14.24 3.85 6.36
CA SER A 176 -14.90 3.73 7.68
C SER A 176 -15.36 5.10 8.19
N SER A 177 -14.49 6.11 8.10
CA SER A 177 -14.83 7.49 8.51
C SER A 177 -16.02 8.08 7.74
N ILE A 178 -16.12 7.79 6.44
CA ILE A 178 -17.24 8.21 5.58
C ILE A 178 -18.55 7.51 5.99
N ILE A 179 -18.49 6.20 6.30
CA ILE A 179 -19.68 5.44 6.76
C ILE A 179 -20.14 5.94 8.13
N GLU A 180 -19.21 6.12 9.07
CA GLU A 180 -19.48 6.66 10.41
C GLU A 180 -20.08 8.06 10.38
N ALA A 181 -19.64 8.89 9.42
CA ALA A 181 -20.21 10.22 9.19
C ALA A 181 -21.58 10.19 8.47
N GLY A 182 -22.08 9.00 8.10
CA GLY A 182 -23.38 8.85 7.42
C GLY A 182 -23.41 9.33 5.97
N LEU A 183 -22.24 9.61 5.35
CA LEU A 183 -22.18 10.15 3.99
C LEU A 183 -22.41 9.08 2.91
N LEU A 184 -22.00 7.83 3.17
CA LEU A 184 -22.26 6.67 2.33
C LEU A 184 -22.60 5.46 3.18
N SER A 185 -23.47 4.60 2.66
CA SER A 185 -23.65 3.24 3.19
C SER A 185 -22.54 2.31 2.63
N GLN A 186 -22.27 1.22 3.34
CA GLN A 186 -21.20 0.28 2.99
C GLN A 186 -21.30 -0.25 1.55
N ASN A 187 -22.52 -0.55 1.08
CA ASN A 187 -22.78 -1.03 -0.29
C ASN A 187 -22.59 0.04 -1.38
N LYS A 188 -22.50 1.31 -1.01
CA LYS A 188 -22.24 2.43 -1.91
C LYS A 188 -20.78 2.93 -1.83
N LEU A 189 -19.97 2.37 -0.93
CA LEU A 189 -18.58 2.76 -0.77
C LEU A 189 -17.77 2.32 -2.00
N SER A 190 -17.22 3.28 -2.72
CA SER A 190 -16.35 3.07 -3.87
C SER A 190 -15.47 4.30 -4.08
N LEU A 191 -14.30 4.14 -4.70
CA LEU A 191 -13.41 5.27 -5.02
C LEU A 191 -14.13 6.35 -5.85
N ARG A 192 -14.99 5.95 -6.79
CA ARG A 192 -15.80 6.89 -7.59
C ARG A 192 -16.75 7.72 -6.72
N ASN A 193 -17.42 7.10 -5.75
CA ASN A 193 -18.35 7.83 -4.89
C ASN A 193 -17.60 8.68 -3.86
N ILE A 194 -16.45 8.25 -3.36
CA ILE A 194 -15.57 9.06 -2.52
C ILE A 194 -15.09 10.30 -3.29
N ARG A 195 -14.65 10.14 -4.55
CA ARG A 195 -14.26 11.26 -5.41
C ARG A 195 -15.41 12.26 -5.61
N ARG A 196 -16.63 11.78 -5.86
CA ARG A 196 -17.80 12.66 -5.97
C ARG A 196 -18.10 13.45 -4.70
N LEU A 197 -17.94 12.84 -3.53
CA LEU A 197 -18.09 13.54 -2.25
C LEU A 197 -16.99 14.61 -2.10
N TYR A 198 -15.76 14.28 -2.44
CA TYR A 198 -14.64 15.21 -2.40
C TYR A 198 -14.85 16.40 -3.35
N ASP A 199 -15.25 16.13 -4.59
CA ASP A 199 -15.53 17.19 -5.59
C ASP A 199 -16.68 18.11 -5.15
N HIS A 200 -17.62 17.61 -4.32
CA HIS A 200 -18.71 18.39 -3.79
C HIS A 200 -18.33 19.21 -2.55
N ASP A 201 -17.59 18.63 -1.63
CA ASP A 201 -17.13 19.27 -0.39
C ASP A 201 -15.76 18.75 0.03
N PRO A 202 -14.66 19.35 -0.52
CA PRO A 202 -13.30 18.96 -0.19
C PRO A 202 -12.97 19.13 1.29
N ASP A 203 -13.48 20.16 1.95
CA ASP A 203 -13.16 20.46 3.35
C ASP A 203 -13.74 19.40 4.29
N GLN A 204 -14.98 18.95 4.01
CA GLN A 204 -15.61 17.87 4.76
C GLN A 204 -14.78 16.58 4.64
N ILE A 205 -14.38 16.20 3.43
CA ILE A 205 -13.62 14.97 3.21
C ILE A 205 -12.20 15.09 3.75
N ASN A 206 -11.53 16.24 3.65
CA ASN A 206 -10.24 16.49 4.27
C ASN A 206 -10.30 16.34 5.80
N THR A 207 -11.39 16.77 6.43
CA THR A 207 -11.60 16.54 7.87
C THR A 207 -11.67 15.03 8.19
N LEU A 208 -12.25 14.21 7.31
CA LEU A 208 -12.29 12.75 7.47
C LEU A 208 -10.96 12.09 7.14
N ILE A 209 -10.22 12.59 6.15
CA ILE A 209 -8.84 12.17 5.84
C ILE A 209 -7.93 12.40 7.06
N ASP A 210 -8.07 13.52 7.76
CA ASP A 210 -7.27 13.87 8.93
C ASP A 210 -7.50 12.95 10.14
N ARG A 211 -8.58 12.14 10.17
CA ARG A 211 -8.78 11.08 11.17
C ARG A 211 -7.76 9.95 11.05
N ASN A 212 -7.19 9.77 9.86
CA ASN A 212 -6.04 8.89 9.68
C ASN A 212 -4.77 9.64 10.09
N GLU A 213 -4.30 9.43 11.30
CA GLU A 213 -3.10 10.12 11.81
C GLU A 213 -1.80 9.67 11.14
N SER A 214 -1.78 8.45 10.55
CA SER A 214 -0.59 7.91 9.89
C SER A 214 -0.22 8.69 8.63
N PHE A 215 1.08 9.00 8.47
CA PHE A 215 1.62 9.72 7.32
C PHE A 215 2.72 8.90 6.65
N VAL A 216 2.74 8.85 5.31
CA VAL A 216 3.65 8.03 4.51
C VAL A 216 4.62 8.91 3.74
N PHE A 217 5.87 8.48 3.66
CA PHE A 217 6.95 9.11 2.90
C PHE A 217 7.34 8.26 1.70
N PHE A 218 7.82 8.91 0.66
CA PHE A 218 8.08 8.27 -0.63
C PHE A 218 9.53 8.48 -1.08
N GLN A 219 9.94 7.64 -2.02
CA GLN A 219 11.15 7.80 -2.79
C GLN A 219 10.86 7.46 -4.25
N GLU A 220 11.59 8.10 -5.14
CA GLU A 220 11.58 7.74 -6.54
C GLU A 220 12.36 6.44 -6.77
N TYR A 221 11.93 5.66 -7.76
CA TYR A 221 12.66 4.50 -8.25
C TYR A 221 12.47 4.32 -9.76
N ASP A 222 13.34 3.50 -10.35
CA ASP A 222 13.36 3.30 -11.78
C ASP A 222 12.14 2.55 -12.26
N GLY A 223 11.10 2.61 -12.45
CA GLY A 223 9.90 1.90 -12.86
C GLY A 223 10.09 0.54 -13.58
N SER A 224 11.30 0.02 -13.69
CA SER A 224 11.59 -1.24 -14.42
C SER A 224 10.81 -2.45 -13.86
N LYS A 225 10.50 -2.42 -12.56
CA LYS A 225 9.72 -3.44 -11.86
C LYS A 225 8.28 -3.01 -11.58
N TRP A 226 7.81 -1.93 -12.20
CA TRP A 226 6.45 -1.46 -12.00
C TRP A 226 5.40 -2.34 -12.71
N PRO A 227 4.24 -2.59 -12.08
CA PRO A 227 3.96 -2.42 -10.65
C PRO A 227 4.65 -3.53 -9.86
N ALA A 228 5.14 -3.19 -8.65
CA ALA A 228 5.82 -4.13 -7.78
C ALA A 228 5.01 -4.41 -6.52
N GLY A 229 4.98 -5.67 -6.08
CA GLY A 229 4.46 -6.04 -4.77
C GLY A 229 5.44 -5.70 -3.64
N SER A 230 5.02 -5.92 -2.39
CA SER A 230 5.81 -5.64 -1.18
C SER A 230 7.17 -6.35 -1.12
N LEU A 231 7.35 -7.41 -1.89
CA LEU A 231 8.61 -8.16 -2.02
C LEU A 231 9.52 -7.62 -3.12
N GLY A 232 9.16 -6.51 -3.78
CA GLY A 232 9.91 -5.95 -4.91
C GLY A 232 9.85 -6.80 -6.19
N VAL A 233 8.91 -7.73 -6.28
CA VAL A 233 8.68 -8.55 -7.46
C VAL A 233 7.63 -7.87 -8.34
N LYS A 234 7.89 -7.83 -9.66
CA LYS A 234 6.95 -7.25 -10.63
C LYS A 234 5.62 -8.01 -10.61
N VAL A 235 4.54 -7.26 -10.45
CA VAL A 235 3.17 -7.76 -10.55
C VAL A 235 2.76 -7.75 -12.02
N THR A 236 2.19 -8.85 -12.51
CA THR A 236 1.74 -8.99 -13.89
C THR A 236 0.22 -9.06 -13.94
N ALA A 237 -0.39 -8.20 -14.75
CA ALA A 237 -1.84 -8.18 -14.94
C ALA A 237 -2.36 -9.58 -15.31
N GLN A 238 -3.50 -9.99 -14.72
CA GLN A 238 -4.14 -11.30 -14.90
C GLN A 238 -3.31 -12.51 -14.43
N ARG A 239 -2.15 -12.29 -13.78
CA ARG A 239 -1.30 -13.38 -13.26
C ARG A 239 -1.01 -13.24 -11.77
N THR A 240 -1.22 -12.05 -11.22
CA THR A 240 -0.99 -11.78 -9.80
C THR A 240 -2.30 -11.28 -9.22
N ILE A 241 -2.75 -11.94 -8.18
CA ILE A 241 -3.97 -11.65 -7.42
C ILE A 241 -3.54 -11.07 -6.08
#